data_3450a0a7995e70aae0f32a806df691ce
#
_entry.id   3450a0a7995e70aae0f32a806df691ce
#
_cell.length_a   1.000
_cell.length_b   1.000
_cell.length_c   1.000
_cell.angle_alpha   90.00
_cell.angle_beta   90.00
_cell.angle_gamma   90.00
#
_symmetry.space_group_name_H-M   'P 1'
#
loop_
_entity.id
_entity.type
_entity.pdbx_description
1 polymer ?
#
loop_
_entity_poly.entity_id
_entity_poly.type
_entity_poly.pdbx_seq_one_letter_code
_entity_poly.pdbx_strand_id
1 'polypeptide(L)'
;GYTLADLTERFDEAEQLILLAYELQPDDPSIIDSMGWISYRLGRLAEAEGYLRVAWKTMRNAEVAAHLGEVLWVRGQKDEARAIWQLGIELESNNEILISTMQRFGELP
;
A
#
# COMPACT_ATOMS: atom_id res chain seq x y z
N GLY A 1 -2.64 -18.72 19.01
CA GLY A 1 -2.76 -18.11 17.70
C GLY A 1 -3.81 -17.03 17.68
N TYR A 2 -3.75 -16.20 16.66
CA TYR A 2 -4.75 -15.15 16.49
C TYR A 2 -5.93 -15.67 15.71
N THR A 3 -7.14 -15.29 16.13
CA THR A 3 -8.35 -15.54 15.34
C THR A 3 -8.50 -14.45 14.28
N LEU A 4 -9.35 -14.69 13.28
CA LEU A 4 -9.67 -13.65 12.29
C LEU A 4 -10.29 -12.42 12.94
N ALA A 5 -11.10 -12.61 13.99
CA ALA A 5 -11.70 -11.50 14.72
C ALA A 5 -10.64 -10.63 15.38
N ASP A 6 -9.63 -11.24 16.00
CA ASP A 6 -8.53 -10.49 16.63
C ASP A 6 -7.75 -9.66 15.62
N LEU A 7 -7.48 -10.23 14.44
CA LEU A 7 -6.79 -9.50 13.38
C LEU A 7 -7.62 -8.32 12.89
N THR A 8 -8.93 -8.50 12.72
CA THR A 8 -9.83 -7.43 12.30
C THR A 8 -9.87 -6.30 13.33
N GLU A 9 -9.93 -6.63 14.62
CA GLU A 9 -9.91 -5.65 15.69
C GLU A 9 -8.61 -4.83 15.69
N ARG A 10 -7.48 -5.48 15.43
CA ARG A 10 -6.19 -4.78 15.35
C ARG A 10 -6.14 -3.81 14.20
N PHE A 11 -6.70 -4.15 13.05
CA PHE A 11 -6.76 -3.24 11.92
C PHE A 11 -7.72 -2.09 12.18
N ASP A 12 -8.83 -2.33 12.88
CA ASP A 12 -9.75 -1.25 13.26
C ASP A 12 -9.09 -0.26 14.22
N GLU A 13 -8.35 -0.76 15.22
CA GLU A 13 -7.60 0.09 16.12
C GLU A 13 -6.52 0.88 15.39
N ALA A 14 -5.80 0.24 14.50
CA ALA A 14 -4.78 0.89 13.69
C ALA A 14 -5.40 1.97 12.80
N GLU A 15 -6.56 1.70 12.22
CA GLU A 15 -7.27 2.68 11.41
C GLU A 15 -7.63 3.91 12.23
N GLN A 16 -8.13 3.73 13.46
CA GLN A 16 -8.47 4.84 14.32
C GLN A 16 -7.27 5.71 14.65
N LEU A 17 -6.13 5.08 14.96
CA LEU A 17 -4.90 5.81 15.25
C LEU A 17 -4.40 6.58 14.03
N ILE A 18 -4.42 5.95 12.86
CA ILE A 18 -3.92 6.61 11.65
C ILE A 18 -4.89 7.72 11.19
N LEU A 19 -6.19 7.58 11.45
CA LEU A 19 -7.15 8.63 11.17
C LEU A 19 -6.87 9.87 12.01
N LEU A 20 -6.51 9.68 13.30
CA LEU A 20 -6.11 10.80 14.14
C LEU A 20 -4.85 11.48 13.59
N ALA A 21 -3.87 10.71 13.18
CA ALA A 21 -2.66 11.25 12.57
C ALA A 21 -2.97 12.01 11.28
N TYR A 22 -3.89 11.46 10.47
CA TYR A 22 -4.32 12.09 9.23
C TYR A 22 -5.02 13.44 9.50
N GLU A 23 -5.85 13.52 10.55
CA GLU A 23 -6.50 14.78 10.92
C GLU A 23 -5.48 15.85 11.30
N LEU A 24 -4.38 15.45 11.96
CA LEU A 24 -3.34 16.37 12.37
C LEU A 24 -2.40 16.76 11.22
N GLN A 25 -2.16 15.85 10.29
CA GLN A 25 -1.23 16.06 9.18
C GLN A 25 -1.81 15.45 7.89
N PRO A 26 -2.86 16.07 7.32
CA PRO A 26 -3.56 15.47 6.17
C PRO A 26 -2.74 15.45 4.88
N ASP A 27 -1.63 16.18 4.83
CA ASP A 27 -0.77 16.23 3.64
C ASP A 27 0.48 15.34 3.76
N ASP A 28 0.63 14.61 4.88
CA ASP A 28 1.80 13.75 5.07
C ASP A 28 1.65 12.47 4.23
N PRO A 29 2.50 12.27 3.19
CA PRO A 29 2.35 11.11 2.31
C PRO A 29 2.59 9.78 3.01
N SER A 30 3.42 9.73 4.06
CA SER A 30 3.62 8.50 4.83
C SER A 30 2.34 8.08 5.54
N ILE A 31 1.61 9.04 6.08
CA ILE A 31 0.33 8.78 6.73
C ILE A 31 -0.71 8.36 5.70
N ILE A 32 -0.74 9.01 4.54
CA ILE A 32 -1.65 8.66 3.46
C ILE A 32 -1.37 7.24 2.94
N ASP A 33 -0.10 6.87 2.80
CA ASP A 33 0.29 5.50 2.45
C ASP A 33 -0.24 4.50 3.47
N SER A 34 -0.09 4.80 4.76
CA SER A 34 -0.61 3.94 5.83
C SER A 34 -2.13 3.83 5.78
N MET A 35 -2.84 4.93 5.51
CA MET A 35 -4.29 4.91 5.31
C MET A 35 -4.67 3.95 4.19
N GLY A 36 -3.95 4.04 3.08
CA GLY A 36 -4.20 3.17 1.93
C GLY A 36 -3.95 1.70 2.25
N TRP A 37 -2.86 1.40 2.93
CA TRP A 37 -2.51 0.03 3.27
C TRP A 37 -3.52 -0.59 4.23
N ILE A 38 -3.93 0.16 5.26
CA ILE A 38 -4.94 -0.30 6.21
C ILE A 38 -6.28 -0.54 5.50
N SER A 39 -6.70 0.38 4.63
CA SER A 39 -7.91 0.21 3.82
C SER A 39 -7.85 -1.08 2.99
N TYR A 40 -6.70 -1.37 2.39
CA TYR A 40 -6.50 -2.59 1.63
C TYR A 40 -6.67 -3.83 2.51
N ARG A 41 -6.05 -3.83 3.69
CA ARG A 41 -6.13 -4.97 4.60
C ARG A 41 -7.56 -5.19 5.13
N LEU A 42 -8.37 -4.15 5.16
CA LEU A 42 -9.79 -4.24 5.54
C LEU A 42 -10.70 -4.58 4.35
N GLY A 43 -10.15 -4.76 3.16
CA GLY A 43 -10.91 -5.11 1.97
C GLY A 43 -11.54 -3.92 1.25
N ARG A 44 -11.19 -2.69 1.63
CA ARG A 44 -11.70 -1.46 1.01
C ARG A 44 -10.81 -1.06 -0.15
N LEU A 45 -10.90 -1.81 -1.25
CA LEU A 45 -9.94 -1.72 -2.34
C LEU A 45 -9.96 -0.38 -3.08
N ALA A 46 -11.15 0.19 -3.32
CA ALA A 46 -11.26 1.47 -4.01
C ALA A 46 -10.67 2.61 -3.18
N GLU A 47 -10.93 2.63 -1.87
CA GLU A 47 -10.36 3.61 -0.97
C GLU A 47 -8.84 3.47 -0.90
N ALA A 48 -8.37 2.22 -0.81
CA ALA A 48 -6.94 1.91 -0.77
C ALA A 48 -6.23 2.47 -2.00
N GLU A 49 -6.79 2.23 -3.17
CA GLU A 49 -6.19 2.74 -4.41
C GLU A 49 -6.15 4.28 -4.40
N GLY A 50 -7.23 4.92 -3.97
CA GLY A 50 -7.28 6.38 -3.90
C GLY A 50 -6.20 6.97 -3.03
N TYR A 51 -6.05 6.47 -1.81
CA TYR A 51 -5.00 6.95 -0.90
C TYR A 51 -3.61 6.68 -1.45
N LEU A 52 -3.37 5.47 -1.98
CA LEU A 52 -2.04 5.11 -2.46
C LEU A 52 -1.63 5.89 -3.71
N ARG A 53 -2.59 6.24 -4.57
CA ARG A 53 -2.29 7.11 -5.71
C ARG A 53 -1.89 8.52 -5.25
N VAL A 54 -2.54 9.05 -4.22
CA VAL A 54 -2.17 10.35 -3.66
C VAL A 54 -0.78 10.27 -3.05
N ALA A 55 -0.49 9.24 -2.27
CA ALA A 55 0.84 9.05 -1.70
C ALA A 55 1.91 8.95 -2.80
N TRP A 56 1.62 8.20 -3.87
CA TRP A 56 2.56 8.03 -4.99
C TRP A 56 2.88 9.34 -5.70
N LYS A 57 1.92 10.26 -5.78
CA LYS A 57 2.16 11.58 -6.39
C LYS A 57 3.18 12.40 -5.63
N THR A 58 3.18 12.29 -4.31
CA THR A 58 3.98 13.15 -3.44
C THR A 58 5.22 12.46 -2.88
N MET A 59 5.19 11.13 -2.77
CA MET A 59 6.29 10.37 -2.20
C MET A 59 6.55 9.13 -3.07
N ARG A 60 7.30 9.31 -4.13
CA ARG A 60 7.66 8.22 -5.03
C ARG A 60 8.83 7.44 -4.47
N ASN A 61 8.53 6.35 -3.79
CA ASN A 61 9.54 5.42 -3.30
C ASN A 61 9.10 3.99 -3.54
N ALA A 62 10.02 3.05 -3.34
CA ALA A 62 9.76 1.63 -3.62
C ALA A 62 8.66 1.05 -2.74
N GLU A 63 8.54 1.48 -1.49
CA GLU A 63 7.52 0.96 -0.58
C GLU A 63 6.11 1.36 -1.03
N VAL A 64 5.91 2.62 -1.40
CA VAL A 64 4.61 3.07 -1.93
C VAL A 64 4.31 2.35 -3.24
N ALA A 65 5.32 2.17 -4.11
CA ALA A 65 5.16 1.41 -5.34
C ALA A 65 4.71 -0.03 -5.06
N ALA A 66 5.30 -0.67 -4.04
CA ALA A 66 4.92 -2.02 -3.64
C ALA A 66 3.44 -2.08 -3.25
N HIS A 67 3.01 -1.16 -2.39
CA HIS A 67 1.63 -1.11 -1.90
C HIS A 67 0.63 -0.81 -3.01
N LEU A 68 0.89 0.24 -3.80
CA LEU A 68 -0.01 0.61 -4.89
C LEU A 68 -0.10 -0.49 -5.93
N GLY A 69 1.04 -1.07 -6.32
CA GLY A 69 1.06 -2.16 -7.28
C GLY A 69 0.28 -3.37 -6.81
N GLU A 70 0.38 -3.72 -5.52
CA GLU A 70 -0.38 -4.85 -4.97
C GLU A 70 -1.89 -4.59 -5.06
N VAL A 71 -2.35 -3.41 -4.69
CA VAL A 71 -3.78 -3.06 -4.77
C VAL A 71 -4.26 -3.10 -6.23
N LEU A 72 -3.49 -2.52 -7.15
CA LEU A 72 -3.83 -2.54 -8.57
C LEU A 72 -3.92 -3.96 -9.12
N TRP A 73 -2.97 -4.81 -8.74
CA TRP A 73 -2.97 -6.21 -9.17
C TRP A 73 -4.23 -6.93 -8.70
N VAL A 74 -4.57 -6.81 -7.42
CA VAL A 74 -5.74 -7.46 -6.85
C VAL A 74 -7.03 -6.96 -7.50
N ARG A 75 -7.07 -5.70 -7.92
CA ARG A 75 -8.22 -5.14 -8.62
C ARG A 75 -8.26 -5.49 -10.11
N GLY A 76 -7.31 -6.30 -10.59
CA GLY A 76 -7.26 -6.76 -11.97
C GLY A 76 -6.54 -5.83 -12.92
N GLN A 77 -5.92 -4.76 -12.42
CA GLN A 77 -5.16 -3.80 -13.24
C GLN A 77 -3.68 -4.21 -13.26
N LYS A 78 -3.41 -5.40 -13.80
CA LYS A 78 -2.09 -6.02 -13.70
C LYS A 78 -1.01 -5.28 -14.50
N ASP A 79 -1.36 -4.75 -15.66
CA ASP A 79 -0.38 -4.03 -16.47
C ASP A 79 0.08 -2.75 -15.78
N GLU A 80 -0.85 -2.02 -15.18
CA GLU A 80 -0.50 -0.83 -14.41
C GLU A 80 0.30 -1.20 -13.18
N ALA A 81 -0.06 -2.29 -12.49
CA ALA A 81 0.70 -2.77 -11.33
C ALA A 81 2.16 -3.04 -11.71
N ARG A 82 2.39 -3.72 -12.84
CA ARG A 82 3.75 -4.00 -13.32
C ARG A 82 4.51 -2.70 -13.61
N ALA A 83 3.84 -1.74 -14.22
CA ALA A 83 4.48 -0.45 -14.53
C ALA A 83 4.90 0.30 -13.26
N ILE A 84 4.04 0.31 -12.24
CA ILE A 84 4.33 0.95 -10.96
C ILE A 84 5.50 0.23 -10.26
N TRP A 85 5.47 -1.10 -10.22
CA TRP A 85 6.56 -1.87 -9.61
C TRP A 85 7.89 -1.63 -10.35
N GLN A 86 7.86 -1.56 -11.66
CA GLN A 86 9.07 -1.29 -12.43
C GLN A 86 9.65 0.08 -12.10
N LEU A 87 8.81 1.10 -11.96
CA LEU A 87 9.27 2.42 -11.51
C LEU A 87 9.88 2.34 -10.12
N GLY A 88 9.28 1.56 -9.22
CA GLY A 88 9.83 1.36 -7.88
C GLY A 88 11.21 0.71 -7.92
N ILE A 89 11.41 -0.30 -8.77
CA ILE A 89 12.71 -0.95 -8.95
C ILE A 89 13.75 0.05 -9.48
N GLU A 90 13.36 0.92 -10.39
CA GLU A 90 14.27 1.95 -10.90
C GLU A 90 14.69 2.94 -9.81
N LEU A 91 13.79 3.20 -8.84
CA LEU A 91 14.09 4.09 -7.71
C LEU A 91 14.96 3.42 -6.67
N GLU A 92 14.66 2.17 -6.31
CA GLU A 92 15.37 1.40 -5.28
C GLU A 92 15.40 -0.07 -5.67
N SER A 93 16.42 -0.48 -6.40
CA SER A 93 16.51 -1.83 -6.98
C SER A 93 16.63 -2.95 -5.96
N ASN A 94 17.05 -2.64 -4.74
CA ASN A 94 17.26 -3.63 -3.67
C ASN A 94 16.29 -3.48 -2.50
N ASN A 95 15.15 -2.81 -2.70
CA ASN A 95 14.15 -2.66 -1.64
C ASN A 95 13.47 -4.01 -1.36
N GLU A 96 13.61 -4.51 -0.14
CA GLU A 96 13.12 -5.83 0.24
C GLU A 96 11.59 -5.93 0.18
N ILE A 97 10.88 -4.88 0.55
CA ILE A 97 9.42 -4.87 0.52
C ILE A 97 8.91 -5.00 -0.91
N LEU A 98 9.48 -4.23 -1.83
CA LEU A 98 9.10 -4.28 -3.24
C LEU A 98 9.43 -5.64 -3.86
N ILE A 99 10.65 -6.12 -3.63
CA ILE A 99 11.08 -7.40 -4.19
C ILE A 99 10.19 -8.54 -3.69
N SER A 100 9.93 -8.61 -2.38
CA SER A 100 9.09 -9.68 -1.84
C SER A 100 7.65 -9.58 -2.33
N THR A 101 7.14 -8.37 -2.52
CA THR A 101 5.81 -8.17 -3.08
C THR A 101 5.73 -8.71 -4.51
N MET A 102 6.68 -8.32 -5.36
CA MET A 102 6.72 -8.79 -6.73
C MET A 102 6.85 -10.32 -6.81
N GLN A 103 7.67 -10.91 -5.94
CA GLN A 103 7.83 -12.36 -5.90
C GLN A 103 6.55 -13.08 -5.53
N ARG A 104 5.77 -12.53 -4.59
CA ARG A 104 4.49 -13.12 -4.18
C ARG A 104 3.50 -13.21 -5.35
N PHE A 105 3.56 -12.27 -6.28
CA PHE A 105 2.68 -12.24 -7.44
C PHE A 105 3.30 -12.86 -8.69
N GLY A 106 4.47 -13.49 -8.54
CA GLY A 106 5.13 -14.16 -9.66
C GLY A 106 5.83 -13.23 -10.64
N GLU A 107 6.03 -11.97 -10.25
CA GLU A 107 6.72 -10.99 -11.07
C GLU A 107 8.15 -10.83 -10.55
N LEU A 108 9.14 -11.02 -11.42
CA LEU A 108 10.53 -10.86 -11.02
C LEU A 108 10.99 -9.42 -11.23
N PRO A 109 11.78 -8.89 -10.30
CA PRO A 109 12.37 -7.57 -10.47
C PRO A 109 13.25 -7.47 -11.69
#